data_4066d5dd10ee302969e54d10f0275dc8
#
_entry.id   4066d5dd10ee302969e54d10f0275dc8
#
_cell.length_a   1.000
_cell.length_b   1.000
_cell.length_c   1.000
_cell.angle_alpha   90.00
_cell.angle_beta   90.00
_cell.angle_gamma   90.00
#
_symmetry.space_group_name_H-M   'P 1'
#
loop_
_entity.id
_entity.type
_entity.pdbx_description
1 polymer ?
#
loop_
_entity_poly.entity_id
_entity_poly.type
_entity_poly.pdbx_seq_one_letter_code
_entity_poly.pdbx_strand_id
1 'polypeptide(L)'
;MTGVLVVGSLANVGVTYLLLAFGLDDLVENQWLVQILTIALILLMTAICVIGTELSARLQDVLIIAQVLALLVFAVVALVAALNGTSEFDSITPEFSWLNPFGAGGAALTSGLLLGVFAYWGWESAVNLNEETEGASSTPGRAAIVSTLVLLVTYVSVAVAVVAYAGVDYLAENASEEEAIFGSLADSAMGGWSWVLLLAVATSAIASTQTTIIPASRTGLSMARRHAMPRSLAHIHPRFRTPDVSTWTVAVIAIVWYVVVNLLSENALFDSLTALSLLIAFYYALTGLACAIYYRRELTKSAKNFLLIGVGPVVGAVLLFWLLVESIIDMSNPENSYSGVAWLGVGPPLVIGVFIFLVGVVFMIFWRVHDGRFWQERPGVADPVLAAGGTHPTGDEETGR
;
A
#
# COMPACT_ATOMS: atom_id res chain seq x y z
N MET A 1 6.66 1.18 -9.79
CA MET A 1 6.52 -0.28 -9.92
C MET A 1 5.68 -0.88 -8.78
N THR A 2 6.04 -0.69 -7.51
CA THR A 2 5.29 -1.24 -6.35
C THR A 2 3.79 -1.00 -6.42
N GLY A 3 3.32 0.24 -6.59
CA GLY A 3 1.90 0.54 -6.71
C GLY A 3 1.19 -0.17 -7.86
N VAL A 4 1.88 -0.43 -8.97
CA VAL A 4 1.30 -1.16 -10.11
C VAL A 4 1.00 -2.61 -9.77
N LEU A 5 1.88 -3.25 -8.99
CA LEU A 5 1.76 -4.67 -8.64
C LEU A 5 0.59 -4.93 -7.70
N VAL A 6 0.36 -4.02 -6.75
CA VAL A 6 -0.66 -4.20 -5.72
C VAL A 6 -2.08 -3.90 -6.21
N VAL A 7 -2.24 -3.12 -7.29
CA VAL A 7 -3.56 -2.76 -7.83
C VAL A 7 -4.39 -4.00 -8.16
N GLY A 8 -3.77 -5.02 -8.77
CA GLY A 8 -4.44 -6.28 -9.09
C GLY A 8 -4.92 -7.03 -7.86
N SER A 9 -4.06 -7.14 -6.85
CA SER A 9 -4.39 -7.82 -5.58
C SER A 9 -5.50 -7.12 -4.82
N LEU A 10 -5.42 -5.79 -4.67
CA LEU A 10 -6.47 -5.00 -4.01
C LEU A 10 -7.82 -5.12 -4.73
N ALA A 11 -7.82 -5.06 -6.06
CA ALA A 11 -9.05 -5.20 -6.83
C ALA A 11 -9.63 -6.62 -6.70
N ASN A 12 -8.78 -7.66 -6.67
CA ASN A 12 -9.19 -9.04 -6.47
C ASN A 12 -9.86 -9.22 -5.09
N VAL A 13 -9.18 -8.81 -4.01
CA VAL A 13 -9.74 -8.83 -2.65
C VAL A 13 -11.07 -8.06 -2.61
N GLY A 14 -11.14 -6.88 -3.25
CA GLY A 14 -12.38 -6.09 -3.31
C GLY A 14 -13.54 -6.84 -3.97
N VAL A 15 -13.29 -7.55 -5.07
CA VAL A 15 -14.31 -8.36 -5.76
C VAL A 15 -14.71 -9.56 -4.92
N THR A 16 -13.76 -10.31 -4.39
CA THR A 16 -14.01 -11.51 -3.57
C THR A 16 -14.87 -11.17 -2.37
N TYR A 17 -14.48 -10.20 -1.56
CA TYR A 17 -15.25 -9.80 -0.38
C TYR A 17 -16.60 -9.15 -0.72
N LEU A 18 -16.73 -8.50 -1.90
CA LEU A 18 -18.01 -7.99 -2.35
C LEU A 18 -18.97 -9.14 -2.66
N LEU A 19 -18.52 -10.19 -3.33
CA LEU A 19 -19.32 -11.37 -3.61
C LEU A 19 -19.73 -12.08 -2.31
N LEU A 20 -18.78 -12.28 -1.38
CA LEU A 20 -19.06 -12.87 -0.06
C LEU A 20 -20.08 -12.03 0.74
N ALA A 21 -19.96 -10.70 0.73
CA ALA A 21 -20.90 -9.82 1.43
C ALA A 21 -22.35 -9.94 0.93
N PHE A 22 -22.55 -10.33 -0.33
CA PHE A 22 -23.86 -10.59 -0.91
C PHE A 22 -24.28 -12.07 -0.85
N GLY A 23 -23.52 -12.95 -0.20
CA GLY A 23 -23.81 -14.38 -0.10
C GLY A 23 -23.70 -15.11 -1.44
N LEU A 24 -22.80 -14.66 -2.32
CA LEU A 24 -22.57 -15.24 -3.64
C LEU A 24 -21.31 -16.12 -3.64
N ASP A 25 -21.19 -16.98 -2.64
CA ASP A 25 -20.01 -17.82 -2.39
C ASP A 25 -19.68 -18.73 -3.58
N ASP A 26 -20.68 -19.30 -4.22
CA ASP A 26 -20.51 -20.13 -5.44
C ASP A 26 -19.82 -19.39 -6.58
N LEU A 27 -19.95 -18.06 -6.65
CA LEU A 27 -19.29 -17.25 -7.68
C LEU A 27 -17.81 -16.97 -7.36
N VAL A 28 -17.43 -17.00 -6.10
CA VAL A 28 -16.03 -16.83 -5.67
C VAL A 28 -15.19 -18.03 -6.11
N GLU A 29 -15.76 -19.25 -6.12
CA GLU A 29 -15.07 -20.45 -6.59
C GLU A 29 -14.77 -20.40 -8.10
N ASN A 30 -15.49 -19.58 -8.86
CA ASN A 30 -15.25 -19.40 -10.29
C ASN A 30 -14.14 -18.38 -10.55
N GLN A 31 -12.90 -18.86 -10.56
CA GLN A 31 -11.70 -18.04 -10.76
C GLN A 31 -11.76 -17.16 -12.02
N TRP A 32 -12.32 -17.66 -13.14
CA TRP A 32 -12.45 -16.87 -14.37
C TRP A 32 -13.40 -15.69 -14.22
N LEU A 33 -14.51 -15.89 -13.50
CA LEU A 33 -15.46 -14.83 -13.22
C LEU A 33 -14.83 -13.75 -12.33
N VAL A 34 -14.19 -14.17 -11.24
CA VAL A 34 -13.46 -13.26 -10.32
C VAL A 34 -12.41 -12.46 -11.08
N GLN A 35 -11.64 -13.13 -11.96
CA GLN A 35 -10.62 -12.48 -12.77
C GLN A 35 -11.20 -11.43 -13.72
N ILE A 36 -12.29 -11.73 -14.41
CA ILE A 36 -13.00 -10.78 -15.31
C ILE A 36 -13.54 -9.58 -14.51
N LEU A 37 -14.18 -9.83 -13.36
CA LEU A 37 -14.70 -8.77 -12.49
C LEU A 37 -13.59 -7.90 -11.92
N THR A 38 -12.46 -8.49 -11.56
CA THR A 38 -11.28 -7.77 -11.10
C THR A 38 -10.73 -6.82 -12.17
N ILE A 39 -10.58 -7.31 -13.41
CA ILE A 39 -10.15 -6.48 -14.54
C ILE A 39 -11.17 -5.35 -14.79
N ALA A 40 -12.45 -5.65 -14.76
CA ALA A 40 -13.51 -4.65 -14.92
C ALA A 40 -13.45 -3.58 -13.83
N LEU A 41 -13.20 -3.98 -12.58
CA LEU A 41 -13.01 -3.06 -11.45
C LEU A 41 -11.78 -2.17 -11.63
N ILE A 42 -10.64 -2.72 -12.04
CA ILE A 42 -9.43 -1.92 -12.31
C ILE A 42 -9.71 -0.87 -13.39
N LEU A 43 -10.37 -1.26 -14.48
CA LEU A 43 -10.73 -0.34 -15.57
C LEU A 43 -11.70 0.75 -15.09
N LEU A 44 -12.70 0.39 -14.29
CA LEU A 44 -13.65 1.33 -13.71
C LEU A 44 -12.96 2.34 -12.79
N MET A 45 -12.13 1.87 -11.84
CA MET A 45 -11.39 2.74 -10.92
C MET A 45 -10.42 3.64 -11.67
N THR A 46 -9.78 3.13 -12.72
CA THR A 46 -8.90 3.93 -13.59
C THR A 46 -9.68 5.04 -14.31
N ALA A 47 -10.84 4.73 -14.87
CA ALA A 47 -11.69 5.72 -15.51
C ALA A 47 -12.12 6.83 -14.53
N ILE A 48 -12.49 6.45 -13.30
CA ILE A 48 -12.82 7.42 -12.24
C ILE A 48 -11.60 8.30 -11.90
N CYS A 49 -10.40 7.73 -11.80
CA CYS A 49 -9.16 8.48 -11.57
C CYS A 49 -8.84 9.49 -12.69
N VAL A 50 -9.21 9.17 -13.93
CA VAL A 50 -9.04 10.08 -15.08
C VAL A 50 -10.07 11.20 -15.06
N ILE A 51 -11.33 10.91 -14.72
CA ILE A 51 -12.44 11.90 -14.74
C ILE A 51 -12.27 12.97 -13.67
N GLY A 52 -11.78 12.61 -12.47
CA GLY A 52 -11.50 13.60 -11.43
C GLY A 52 -11.40 13.01 -10.02
N THR A 53 -10.74 13.77 -9.13
CA THR A 53 -10.40 13.35 -7.77
C THR A 53 -11.36 13.89 -6.69
N GLU A 54 -12.12 14.97 -6.94
CA GLU A 54 -12.92 15.61 -5.89
C GLU A 54 -14.12 14.79 -5.42
N LEU A 55 -14.88 14.22 -6.35
CA LEU A 55 -16.03 13.34 -6.02
C LEU A 55 -15.55 12.09 -5.29
N SER A 56 -14.40 11.59 -5.71
CA SER A 56 -13.71 10.47 -5.12
C SER A 56 -13.33 10.72 -3.65
N ALA A 57 -12.77 11.88 -3.32
CA ALA A 57 -12.30 12.20 -1.98
C ALA A 57 -13.44 12.17 -0.94
N ARG A 58 -14.57 12.82 -1.24
CA ARG A 58 -15.74 12.83 -0.31
C ARG A 58 -16.32 11.44 -0.08
N LEU A 59 -16.42 10.63 -1.13
CA LEU A 59 -16.89 9.25 -1.01
C LEU A 59 -15.90 8.43 -0.17
N GLN A 60 -14.60 8.60 -0.40
CA GLN A 60 -13.57 7.92 0.39
C GLN A 60 -13.59 8.27 1.86
N ASP A 61 -13.83 9.54 2.22
CA ASP A 61 -13.96 9.96 3.62
C ASP A 61 -15.07 9.18 4.34
N VAL A 62 -16.23 9.06 3.70
CA VAL A 62 -17.37 8.30 4.26
C VAL A 62 -17.02 6.81 4.36
N LEU A 63 -16.42 6.23 3.32
CA LEU A 63 -16.05 4.81 3.32
C LEU A 63 -14.97 4.51 4.37
N ILE A 64 -13.94 5.37 4.52
CA ILE A 64 -12.89 5.19 5.53
C ILE A 64 -13.49 5.23 6.94
N ILE A 65 -14.36 6.17 7.23
CA ILE A 65 -15.02 6.25 8.55
C ILE A 65 -15.85 4.99 8.79
N ALA A 66 -16.65 4.58 7.82
CA ALA A 66 -17.51 3.40 7.94
C ALA A 66 -16.71 2.12 8.16
N GLN A 67 -15.63 1.90 7.39
CA GLN A 67 -14.79 0.71 7.52
C GLN A 67 -14.01 0.66 8.84
N VAL A 68 -13.43 1.78 9.29
CA VAL A 68 -12.73 1.84 10.59
C VAL A 68 -13.70 1.56 11.72
N LEU A 69 -14.91 2.13 11.68
CA LEU A 69 -15.96 1.84 12.66
C LEU A 69 -16.38 0.38 12.65
N ALA A 70 -16.59 -0.22 11.47
CA ALA A 70 -16.96 -1.63 11.35
C ALA A 70 -15.88 -2.56 11.94
N LEU A 71 -14.60 -2.30 11.64
CA LEU A 71 -13.47 -3.05 12.20
C LEU A 71 -13.35 -2.89 13.72
N LEU A 72 -13.54 -1.68 14.25
CA LEU A 72 -13.48 -1.45 15.69
C LEU A 72 -14.69 -2.08 16.41
N VAL A 73 -15.88 -2.06 15.82
CA VAL A 73 -17.06 -2.76 16.35
C VAL A 73 -16.80 -4.26 16.37
N PHE A 74 -16.30 -4.84 15.28
CA PHE A 74 -15.89 -6.24 15.26
C PHE A 74 -14.86 -6.56 16.35
N ALA A 75 -13.81 -5.75 16.48
CA ALA A 75 -12.78 -5.94 17.49
C ALA A 75 -13.35 -5.92 18.92
N VAL A 76 -14.29 -5.01 19.22
CA VAL A 76 -14.95 -4.95 20.52
C VAL A 76 -15.83 -6.19 20.74
N VAL A 77 -16.65 -6.56 19.77
CA VAL A 77 -17.54 -7.73 19.88
C VAL A 77 -16.72 -9.03 20.09
N ALA A 78 -15.72 -9.25 19.26
CA ALA A 78 -14.84 -10.42 19.34
C ALA A 78 -14.08 -10.47 20.70
N LEU A 79 -13.53 -9.33 21.14
CA LEU A 79 -12.83 -9.25 22.41
C LEU A 79 -13.76 -9.50 23.60
N VAL A 80 -14.97 -8.93 23.60
CA VAL A 80 -15.97 -9.17 24.65
C VAL A 80 -16.38 -10.64 24.67
N ALA A 81 -16.59 -11.26 23.51
CA ALA A 81 -16.92 -12.69 23.42
C ALA A 81 -15.79 -13.58 23.96
N ALA A 82 -14.53 -13.27 23.60
CA ALA A 82 -13.36 -13.98 24.12
C ALA A 82 -13.25 -13.86 25.65
N LEU A 83 -13.40 -12.67 26.22
CA LEU A 83 -13.31 -12.43 27.65
C LEU A 83 -14.45 -13.08 28.45
N ASN A 84 -15.63 -13.20 27.86
CA ASN A 84 -16.79 -13.86 28.48
C ASN A 84 -16.83 -15.38 28.25
N GLY A 85 -15.91 -15.94 27.48
CA GLY A 85 -15.90 -17.36 27.12
C GLY A 85 -17.11 -17.79 26.29
N THR A 86 -17.67 -16.86 25.47
CA THR A 86 -18.79 -17.12 24.57
C THR A 86 -18.35 -17.31 23.12
N SER A 87 -17.05 -17.35 22.87
CA SER A 87 -16.49 -17.68 21.56
C SER A 87 -16.78 -19.13 21.20
N GLU A 88 -17.02 -19.39 19.92
CA GLU A 88 -17.11 -20.76 19.37
C GLU A 88 -15.74 -21.43 19.19
N PHE A 89 -14.65 -20.64 19.31
CA PHE A 89 -13.28 -21.08 19.19
C PHE A 89 -12.60 -21.19 20.56
N ASP A 90 -11.42 -21.80 20.61
CA ASP A 90 -10.57 -21.87 21.80
C ASP A 90 -9.96 -20.51 22.11
N SER A 91 -10.81 -19.61 22.63
CA SER A 91 -10.44 -18.23 22.93
C SER A 91 -9.39 -18.13 24.02
N ILE A 92 -8.51 -17.17 23.88
CA ILE A 92 -7.43 -16.90 24.84
C ILE A 92 -7.55 -15.46 25.39
N THR A 93 -7.20 -15.29 26.66
CA THR A 93 -7.24 -13.96 27.28
C THR A 93 -6.01 -13.13 26.82
N PRO A 94 -6.22 -11.87 26.38
CA PRO A 94 -5.09 -11.02 26.02
C PRO A 94 -4.19 -10.74 27.22
N GLU A 95 -2.89 -10.83 27.00
CA GLU A 95 -1.86 -10.52 28.01
C GLU A 95 -0.96 -9.37 27.53
N PHE A 96 -0.43 -8.59 28.47
CA PHE A 96 0.56 -7.55 28.14
C PHE A 96 1.85 -8.11 27.52
N SER A 97 2.15 -9.39 27.76
CA SER A 97 3.25 -10.12 27.13
C SER A 97 3.18 -10.12 25.60
N TRP A 98 1.98 -10.05 25.01
CA TRP A 98 1.77 -9.99 23.55
C TRP A 98 2.33 -8.71 22.91
N LEU A 99 2.47 -7.65 23.70
CA LEU A 99 3.07 -6.38 23.22
C LEU A 99 4.61 -6.42 23.28
N ASN A 100 5.21 -7.52 23.75
CA ASN A 100 6.66 -7.67 23.78
C ASN A 100 7.18 -8.32 22.50
N PRO A 101 7.74 -7.56 21.54
CA PRO A 101 8.20 -8.11 20.26
C PRO A 101 9.37 -9.10 20.41
N PHE A 102 10.12 -9.01 21.51
CA PHE A 102 11.28 -9.87 21.76
C PHE A 102 10.91 -11.23 22.32
N GLY A 103 9.65 -11.44 22.70
CA GLY A 103 9.13 -12.74 23.15
C GLY A 103 8.86 -13.74 22.03
N ALA A 104 8.65 -13.27 20.81
CA ALA A 104 8.23 -14.09 19.68
C ALA A 104 9.36 -14.91 19.01
N GLY A 105 10.64 -14.64 19.34
CA GLY A 105 11.78 -15.23 18.64
C GLY A 105 12.12 -14.51 17.31
N GLY A 106 13.33 -14.74 16.80
CA GLY A 106 13.86 -13.97 15.68
C GLY A 106 13.07 -14.13 14.38
N ALA A 107 12.74 -15.35 13.99
CA ALA A 107 12.02 -15.63 12.73
C ALA A 107 10.61 -15.02 12.74
N ALA A 108 9.81 -15.26 13.77
CA ALA A 108 8.47 -14.71 13.90
C ALA A 108 8.47 -13.18 13.96
N LEU A 109 9.46 -12.58 14.64
CA LEU A 109 9.62 -11.11 14.66
C LEU A 109 9.91 -10.57 13.25
N THR A 110 10.79 -11.22 12.48
CA THR A 110 11.14 -10.80 11.12
C THR A 110 9.93 -10.87 10.19
N SER A 111 9.19 -11.99 10.21
CA SER A 111 7.97 -12.17 9.41
C SER A 111 6.89 -11.13 9.77
N GLY A 112 6.66 -10.90 11.06
CA GLY A 112 5.73 -9.87 11.54
C GLY A 112 6.14 -8.46 11.17
N LEU A 113 7.42 -8.12 11.23
CA LEU A 113 7.94 -6.81 10.79
C LEU A 113 7.82 -6.65 9.27
N LEU A 114 8.03 -7.69 8.49
CA LEU A 114 7.87 -7.67 7.04
C LEU A 114 6.42 -7.39 6.66
N LEU A 115 5.47 -8.08 7.28
CA LEU A 115 4.04 -7.81 7.14
C LEU A 115 3.71 -6.37 7.56
N GLY A 116 4.30 -5.89 8.67
CA GLY A 116 4.16 -4.51 9.13
C GLY A 116 4.64 -3.49 8.10
N VAL A 117 5.76 -3.72 7.42
CA VAL A 117 6.24 -2.82 6.34
C VAL A 117 5.20 -2.68 5.23
N PHE A 118 4.57 -3.78 4.83
CA PHE A 118 3.48 -3.76 3.85
C PHE A 118 2.22 -3.08 4.40
N ALA A 119 1.78 -3.46 5.60
CA ALA A 119 0.55 -2.96 6.20
C ALA A 119 0.55 -1.45 6.46
N TYR A 120 1.71 -0.86 6.75
CA TYR A 120 1.89 0.59 6.92
C TYR A 120 2.32 1.32 5.64
N TRP A 121 2.38 0.63 4.50
CA TRP A 121 2.68 1.26 3.23
C TRP A 121 1.54 2.16 2.76
N GLY A 122 1.89 3.30 2.16
CA GLY A 122 0.92 4.21 1.53
C GLY A 122 0.77 5.58 2.21
N TRP A 123 1.37 5.83 3.37
CA TRP A 123 1.36 7.14 4.02
C TRP A 123 1.94 8.25 3.13
N GLU A 124 2.87 7.91 2.24
CA GLU A 124 3.47 8.82 1.27
C GLU A 124 2.51 9.28 0.18
N SER A 125 1.36 8.64 0.02
CA SER A 125 0.33 9.05 -0.95
C SER A 125 -0.10 10.51 -0.70
N ALA A 126 -0.19 10.93 0.56
CA ALA A 126 -0.46 12.31 0.92
C ALA A 126 0.62 13.28 0.43
N VAL A 127 1.90 12.84 0.40
CA VAL A 127 3.02 13.64 -0.09
C VAL A 127 3.05 13.66 -1.62
N ASN A 128 2.66 12.57 -2.29
CA ASN A 128 2.60 12.49 -3.75
C ASN A 128 1.51 13.41 -4.35
N LEU A 129 0.51 13.80 -3.54
CA LEU A 129 -0.56 14.74 -3.92
C LEU A 129 -0.29 16.18 -3.46
N ASN A 130 0.93 16.48 -3.04
CA ASN A 130 1.28 17.79 -2.48
C ASN A 130 0.98 18.97 -3.41
N GLU A 131 1.16 18.79 -4.73
CA GLU A 131 0.87 19.82 -5.73
C GLU A 131 -0.64 20.13 -5.88
N GLU A 132 -1.50 19.19 -5.46
CA GLU A 132 -2.96 19.29 -5.53
C GLU A 132 -3.58 19.64 -4.15
N THR A 133 -2.75 19.83 -3.11
CA THR A 133 -3.20 20.01 -1.72
C THR A 133 -3.10 21.44 -1.24
N GLU A 134 -4.17 22.00 -0.67
CA GLU A 134 -4.12 23.29 0.01
C GLU A 134 -3.26 23.19 1.29
N GLY A 135 -2.40 24.20 1.50
CA GLY A 135 -1.48 24.20 2.64
C GLY A 135 -0.36 23.15 2.51
N ALA A 136 0.13 22.94 1.29
CA ALA A 136 1.14 21.95 0.91
C ALA A 136 2.37 21.84 1.83
N SER A 137 2.73 22.90 2.54
CA SER A 137 3.90 22.92 3.45
C SER A 137 3.69 22.13 4.76
N SER A 138 2.45 21.85 5.18
CA SER A 138 2.17 21.22 6.48
C SER A 138 1.09 20.15 6.44
N THR A 139 0.08 20.28 5.56
CA THR A 139 -1.08 19.38 5.50
C THR A 139 -0.69 17.93 5.19
N PRO A 140 0.14 17.63 4.18
CA PRO A 140 0.50 16.24 3.88
C PRO A 140 1.26 15.55 5.00
N GLY A 141 2.19 16.27 5.66
CA GLY A 141 2.94 15.72 6.79
C GLY A 141 2.05 15.43 8.01
N ARG A 142 1.07 16.30 8.31
CA ARG A 142 0.08 16.03 9.37
C ARG A 142 -0.83 14.87 9.02
N ALA A 143 -1.32 14.82 7.80
CA ALA A 143 -2.14 13.72 7.31
C ALA A 143 -1.42 12.37 7.44
N ALA A 144 -0.13 12.30 7.05
CA ALA A 144 0.68 11.11 7.19
C ALA A 144 0.82 10.64 8.65
N ILE A 145 1.06 11.56 9.59
CA ILE A 145 1.18 11.22 11.02
C ILE A 145 -0.17 10.73 11.57
N VAL A 146 -1.26 11.46 11.32
CA VAL A 146 -2.59 11.11 11.84
C VAL A 146 -3.05 9.77 11.28
N SER A 147 -2.91 9.55 9.96
CA SER A 147 -3.28 8.27 9.33
C SER A 147 -2.50 7.09 9.92
N THR A 148 -1.19 7.24 10.11
CA THR A 148 -0.35 6.19 10.71
C THR A 148 -0.80 5.86 12.15
N LEU A 149 -1.16 6.86 12.95
CA LEU A 149 -1.66 6.64 14.32
C LEU A 149 -3.03 5.95 14.32
N VAL A 150 -3.94 6.36 13.43
CA VAL A 150 -5.26 5.70 13.29
C VAL A 150 -5.09 4.24 12.86
N LEU A 151 -4.22 3.98 11.88
CA LEU A 151 -3.89 2.62 11.44
C LEU A 151 -3.29 1.79 12.58
N LEU A 152 -2.35 2.35 13.34
CA LEU A 152 -1.74 1.66 14.50
C LEU A 152 -2.80 1.18 15.49
N VAL A 153 -3.70 2.08 15.89
CA VAL A 153 -4.79 1.74 16.83
C VAL A 153 -5.70 0.67 16.24
N THR A 154 -6.11 0.83 14.98
CA THR A 154 -7.01 -0.12 14.31
C THR A 154 -6.35 -1.49 14.18
N TYR A 155 -5.12 -1.57 13.68
CA TYR A 155 -4.42 -2.85 13.46
C TYR A 155 -4.17 -3.59 14.78
N VAL A 156 -3.67 -2.90 15.80
CA VAL A 156 -3.43 -3.51 17.12
C VAL A 156 -4.74 -4.00 17.73
N SER A 157 -5.79 -3.18 17.66
CA SER A 157 -7.10 -3.56 18.24
C SER A 157 -7.69 -4.78 17.55
N VAL A 158 -7.68 -4.82 16.21
CA VAL A 158 -8.23 -5.94 15.44
C VAL A 158 -7.37 -7.19 15.62
N ALA A 159 -6.04 -7.06 15.54
CA ALA A 159 -5.13 -8.21 15.71
C ALA A 159 -5.28 -8.86 17.10
N VAL A 160 -5.31 -8.05 18.16
CA VAL A 160 -5.52 -8.56 19.53
C VAL A 160 -6.89 -9.23 19.65
N ALA A 161 -7.94 -8.62 19.07
CA ALA A 161 -9.29 -9.19 19.13
C ALA A 161 -9.40 -10.52 18.37
N VAL A 162 -8.83 -10.60 17.15
CA VAL A 162 -8.82 -11.83 16.34
C VAL A 162 -8.08 -12.95 17.05
N VAL A 163 -6.86 -12.70 17.55
CA VAL A 163 -6.06 -13.70 18.25
C VAL A 163 -6.74 -14.14 19.53
N ALA A 164 -7.33 -13.21 20.30
CA ALA A 164 -8.05 -13.53 21.52
C ALA A 164 -9.31 -14.37 21.25
N TYR A 165 -10.04 -14.06 20.19
CA TYR A 165 -11.31 -14.69 19.84
C TYR A 165 -11.15 -16.08 19.23
N ALA A 166 -10.25 -16.20 18.24
CA ALA A 166 -10.05 -17.43 17.49
C ALA A 166 -9.03 -18.40 18.12
N GLY A 167 -8.11 -17.89 18.94
CA GLY A 167 -6.96 -18.67 19.43
C GLY A 167 -5.86 -18.87 18.38
N VAL A 168 -4.64 -19.15 18.85
CA VAL A 168 -3.47 -19.29 17.96
C VAL A 168 -3.55 -20.56 17.11
N ASP A 169 -4.04 -21.66 17.70
CA ASP A 169 -4.07 -22.96 17.03
C ASP A 169 -5.01 -22.94 15.82
N TYR A 170 -6.22 -22.41 15.97
CA TYR A 170 -7.16 -22.25 14.86
C TYR A 170 -6.60 -21.38 13.73
N LEU A 171 -5.98 -20.25 14.06
CA LEU A 171 -5.38 -19.36 13.07
C LEU A 171 -4.20 -20.03 12.35
N ALA A 172 -3.39 -20.83 13.06
CA ALA A 172 -2.26 -21.53 12.47
C ALA A 172 -2.70 -22.67 11.54
N GLU A 173 -3.73 -23.44 11.92
CA GLU A 173 -4.28 -24.53 11.11
C GLU A 173 -4.89 -24.05 9.80
N ASN A 174 -5.44 -22.81 9.78
CA ASN A 174 -6.10 -22.23 8.62
C ASN A 174 -5.28 -21.08 7.98
N ALA A 175 -3.98 -21.01 8.22
CA ALA A 175 -3.12 -19.92 7.73
C ALA A 175 -3.04 -19.81 6.19
N SER A 176 -3.41 -20.86 5.45
CA SER A 176 -3.48 -20.86 3.99
C SER A 176 -4.79 -20.29 3.42
N GLU A 177 -5.79 -20.08 4.27
CA GLU A 177 -7.15 -19.65 3.88
C GLU A 177 -7.50 -18.27 4.46
N GLU A 178 -6.57 -17.31 4.41
CA GLU A 178 -6.69 -16.01 5.07
C GLU A 178 -7.98 -15.24 4.73
N GLU A 179 -8.45 -15.35 3.49
CA GLU A 179 -9.71 -14.69 3.07
C GLU A 179 -10.94 -15.39 3.68
N ALA A 180 -10.96 -16.73 3.67
CA ALA A 180 -12.07 -17.52 4.20
C ALA A 180 -12.16 -17.42 5.73
N ILE A 181 -11.02 -17.43 6.44
CA ILE A 181 -10.98 -17.30 7.90
C ILE A 181 -11.66 -16.00 8.35
N PHE A 182 -11.37 -14.87 7.72
CA PHE A 182 -11.94 -13.61 8.15
C PHE A 182 -13.46 -13.58 7.97
N GLY A 183 -13.98 -14.23 6.92
CA GLY A 183 -15.41 -14.43 6.72
C GLY A 183 -16.04 -15.25 7.85
N SER A 184 -15.46 -16.42 8.17
CA SER A 184 -15.97 -17.31 9.22
C SER A 184 -15.90 -16.68 10.63
N LEU A 185 -14.85 -15.92 10.92
CA LEU A 185 -14.73 -15.16 12.17
C LEU A 185 -15.78 -14.04 12.26
N ALA A 186 -16.08 -13.39 11.14
CA ALA A 186 -17.13 -12.38 11.06
C ALA A 186 -18.51 -12.99 11.33
N ASP A 187 -18.82 -14.16 10.72
CA ASP A 187 -20.08 -14.85 10.90
C ASP A 187 -20.26 -15.35 12.34
N SER A 188 -19.23 -15.96 12.92
CA SER A 188 -19.27 -16.42 14.30
C SER A 188 -19.38 -15.27 15.31
N ALA A 189 -18.62 -14.16 15.13
CA ALA A 189 -18.61 -13.04 16.08
C ALA A 189 -19.83 -12.13 15.95
N MET A 190 -20.31 -11.87 14.72
CA MET A 190 -21.34 -10.86 14.43
C MET A 190 -22.66 -11.48 13.96
N GLY A 191 -22.70 -12.78 13.68
CA GLY A 191 -23.88 -13.49 13.19
C GLY A 191 -24.47 -12.79 11.94
N GLY A 192 -25.77 -12.52 11.92
CA GLY A 192 -26.45 -11.90 10.78
C GLY A 192 -25.96 -10.51 10.37
N TRP A 193 -24.97 -9.92 11.06
CA TRP A 193 -24.33 -8.64 10.73
C TRP A 193 -22.97 -8.79 10.07
N SER A 194 -22.48 -10.00 9.83
CA SER A 194 -21.19 -10.27 9.18
C SER A 194 -21.03 -9.59 7.84
N TRP A 195 -22.09 -9.52 7.04
CA TRP A 195 -22.10 -8.85 5.75
C TRP A 195 -21.64 -7.39 5.83
N VAL A 196 -21.88 -6.69 6.97
CA VAL A 196 -21.43 -5.29 7.16
C VAL A 196 -19.90 -5.24 7.19
N LEU A 197 -19.27 -6.19 7.88
CA LEU A 197 -17.81 -6.27 7.96
C LEU A 197 -17.21 -6.67 6.61
N LEU A 198 -17.77 -7.68 5.94
CA LEU A 198 -17.33 -8.10 4.61
C LEU A 198 -17.47 -6.97 3.59
N LEU A 199 -18.56 -6.21 3.62
CA LEU A 199 -18.77 -5.04 2.79
C LEU A 199 -17.78 -3.91 3.12
N ALA A 200 -17.44 -3.73 4.40
CA ALA A 200 -16.42 -2.76 4.80
C ALA A 200 -15.03 -3.13 4.24
N VAL A 201 -14.66 -4.41 4.27
CA VAL A 201 -13.40 -4.91 3.66
C VAL A 201 -13.43 -4.72 2.14
N ALA A 202 -14.54 -5.11 1.48
CA ALA A 202 -14.70 -4.95 0.04
C ALA A 202 -14.55 -3.48 -0.40
N THR A 203 -15.27 -2.58 0.24
CA THR A 203 -15.22 -1.15 -0.08
C THR A 203 -13.85 -0.54 0.24
N SER A 204 -13.18 -1.02 1.29
CA SER A 204 -11.80 -0.64 1.62
C SER A 204 -10.83 -1.03 0.50
N ALA A 205 -10.86 -2.27 0.04
CA ALA A 205 -10.00 -2.78 -1.01
C ALA A 205 -10.25 -2.06 -2.35
N ILE A 206 -11.52 -1.80 -2.70
CA ILE A 206 -11.91 -1.02 -3.88
C ILE A 206 -11.38 0.42 -3.79
N ALA A 207 -11.56 1.08 -2.65
CA ALA A 207 -11.03 2.43 -2.43
C ALA A 207 -9.50 2.45 -2.48
N SER A 208 -8.84 1.45 -1.91
CA SER A 208 -7.38 1.31 -1.93
C SER A 208 -6.83 1.09 -3.34
N THR A 209 -7.56 0.39 -4.21
CA THR A 209 -7.22 0.28 -5.64
C THR A 209 -7.10 1.66 -6.27
N GLN A 210 -8.07 2.54 -6.04
CA GLN A 210 -8.07 3.91 -6.56
C GLN A 210 -6.95 4.76 -5.95
N THR A 211 -6.79 4.74 -4.62
CA THR A 211 -5.76 5.51 -3.92
C THR A 211 -4.34 5.04 -4.22
N THR A 212 -4.18 3.88 -4.82
CA THR A 212 -2.89 3.39 -5.34
C THR A 212 -2.63 3.85 -6.78
N ILE A 213 -3.65 3.84 -7.65
CA ILE A 213 -3.52 4.31 -9.04
C ILE A 213 -3.17 5.80 -9.09
N ILE A 214 -3.78 6.63 -8.24
CA ILE A 214 -3.58 8.07 -8.22
C ILE A 214 -2.11 8.45 -8.00
N PRO A 215 -1.45 8.12 -6.87
CA PRO A 215 -0.06 8.53 -6.64
C PRO A 215 0.91 7.87 -7.62
N ALA A 216 0.67 6.63 -8.06
CA ALA A 216 1.49 5.98 -9.07
C ALA A 216 1.50 6.75 -10.40
N SER A 217 0.33 7.26 -10.82
CA SER A 217 0.22 8.07 -12.04
C SER A 217 0.89 9.45 -11.90
N ARG A 218 0.80 10.10 -10.70
CA ARG A 218 1.48 11.38 -10.43
C ARG A 218 2.99 11.24 -10.38
N THR A 219 3.46 10.12 -9.82
CA THR A 219 4.90 9.78 -9.87
C THR A 219 5.38 9.64 -11.31
N GLY A 220 4.64 8.92 -12.17
CA GLY A 220 4.94 8.81 -13.59
C GLY A 220 4.98 10.18 -14.29
N LEU A 221 3.99 11.04 -14.03
CA LEU A 221 3.94 12.43 -14.52
C LEU A 221 5.17 13.23 -14.08
N SER A 222 5.49 13.22 -12.80
CA SER A 222 6.62 13.97 -12.22
C SER A 222 7.96 13.53 -12.83
N MET A 223 8.17 12.22 -12.96
CA MET A 223 9.36 11.67 -13.59
C MET A 223 9.45 12.05 -15.08
N ALA A 224 8.34 12.03 -15.81
CA ALA A 224 8.29 12.40 -17.22
C ALA A 224 8.57 13.90 -17.43
N ARG A 225 8.05 14.77 -16.58
CA ARG A 225 8.35 16.21 -16.57
C ARG A 225 9.83 16.51 -16.36
N ARG A 226 10.50 15.69 -15.54
CA ARG A 226 11.94 15.79 -15.26
C ARG A 226 12.81 15.00 -16.24
N HIS A 227 12.27 14.54 -17.33
CA HIS A 227 13.02 13.77 -18.33
C HIS A 227 13.59 12.41 -17.81
N ALA A 228 13.03 11.87 -16.72
CA ALA A 228 13.38 10.55 -16.19
C ALA A 228 12.49 9.41 -16.73
N MET A 229 11.46 9.76 -17.51
CA MET A 229 10.47 8.86 -18.11
C MET A 229 10.02 9.40 -19.49
N PRO A 230 9.34 8.56 -20.32
CA PRO A 230 8.79 9.01 -21.60
C PRO A 230 7.90 10.22 -21.47
N ARG A 231 8.10 11.22 -22.34
CA ARG A 231 7.33 12.48 -22.32
C ARG A 231 5.82 12.29 -22.49
N SER A 232 5.39 11.18 -23.10
CA SER A 232 3.96 10.85 -23.23
C SER A 232 3.25 10.76 -21.87
N LEU A 233 3.95 10.31 -20.82
CA LEU A 233 3.40 10.23 -19.47
C LEU A 233 3.20 11.62 -18.82
N ALA A 234 3.78 12.67 -19.40
CA ALA A 234 3.58 14.05 -18.95
C ALA A 234 2.32 14.70 -19.56
N HIS A 235 1.55 13.96 -20.38
CA HIS A 235 0.31 14.45 -20.97
C HIS A 235 -0.74 14.69 -19.88
N ILE A 236 -1.39 15.86 -19.95
CA ILE A 236 -2.50 16.25 -19.08
C ILE A 236 -3.76 16.34 -19.94
N HIS A 237 -4.81 15.64 -19.54
CA HIS A 237 -6.08 15.63 -20.26
C HIS A 237 -6.70 17.04 -20.30
N PRO A 238 -7.06 17.57 -21.49
CA PRO A 238 -7.48 18.99 -21.62
C PRO A 238 -8.74 19.33 -20.82
N ARG A 239 -9.69 18.39 -20.69
CA ARG A 239 -10.95 18.59 -19.97
C ARG A 239 -10.84 18.27 -18.48
N PHE A 240 -10.25 17.14 -18.12
CA PHE A 240 -10.23 16.64 -16.74
C PHE A 240 -9.01 17.13 -15.94
N ARG A 241 -7.99 17.67 -16.62
CA ARG A 241 -6.74 18.17 -16.02
C ARG A 241 -5.97 17.14 -15.19
N THR A 242 -6.15 15.86 -15.53
CA THR A 242 -5.50 14.72 -14.90
C THR A 242 -4.46 14.08 -15.83
N PRO A 243 -3.43 13.37 -15.32
CA PRO A 243 -2.43 12.71 -16.15
C PRO A 243 -2.97 11.41 -16.74
N ASP A 244 -3.86 11.49 -17.73
CA ASP A 244 -4.60 10.38 -18.31
C ASP A 244 -3.71 9.29 -18.89
N VAL A 245 -2.68 9.65 -19.69
CA VAL A 245 -1.76 8.68 -20.29
C VAL A 245 -1.00 7.91 -19.19
N SER A 246 -0.51 8.59 -18.16
CA SER A 246 0.15 7.95 -17.04
C SER A 246 -0.79 7.04 -16.27
N THR A 247 -2.04 7.47 -16.03
CA THR A 247 -3.07 6.70 -15.32
C THR A 247 -3.43 5.41 -16.06
N TRP A 248 -3.69 5.49 -17.36
CA TRP A 248 -3.96 4.31 -18.19
C TRP A 248 -2.75 3.38 -18.31
N THR A 249 -1.53 3.92 -18.37
CA THR A 249 -0.31 3.11 -18.38
C THR A 249 -0.18 2.28 -17.10
N VAL A 250 -0.43 2.88 -15.92
CA VAL A 250 -0.46 2.16 -14.65
C VAL A 250 -1.47 1.03 -14.69
N ALA A 251 -2.69 1.29 -15.15
CA ALA A 251 -3.75 0.27 -15.23
C ALA A 251 -3.41 -0.88 -16.16
N VAL A 252 -2.90 -0.59 -17.37
CA VAL A 252 -2.54 -1.63 -18.34
C VAL A 252 -1.44 -2.54 -17.78
N ILE A 253 -0.39 -1.96 -17.18
CA ILE A 253 0.69 -2.76 -16.59
C ILE A 253 0.16 -3.58 -15.41
N ALA A 254 -0.72 -3.01 -14.57
CA ALA A 254 -1.35 -3.71 -13.45
C ALA A 254 -2.20 -4.89 -13.91
N ILE A 255 -3.02 -4.72 -14.95
CA ILE A 255 -3.84 -5.80 -15.52
C ILE A 255 -2.96 -6.89 -16.11
N VAL A 256 -1.94 -6.53 -16.90
CA VAL A 256 -1.01 -7.50 -17.48
C VAL A 256 -0.31 -8.30 -16.37
N TRP A 257 0.18 -7.61 -15.34
CA TRP A 257 0.80 -8.26 -14.19
C TRP A 257 -0.16 -9.22 -13.49
N TYR A 258 -1.37 -8.75 -13.15
CA TYR A 258 -2.40 -9.54 -12.50
C TYR A 258 -2.73 -10.82 -13.28
N VAL A 259 -2.95 -10.70 -14.59
CA VAL A 259 -3.25 -11.86 -15.44
C VAL A 259 -2.06 -12.83 -15.50
N VAL A 260 -0.83 -12.33 -15.67
CA VAL A 260 0.36 -13.17 -15.73
C VAL A 260 0.57 -13.94 -14.44
N VAL A 261 0.43 -13.28 -13.29
CA VAL A 261 0.63 -13.90 -11.99
C VAL A 261 -0.42 -14.98 -11.72
N ASN A 262 -1.68 -14.72 -12.01
CA ASN A 262 -2.75 -15.71 -11.85
C ASN A 262 -2.62 -16.92 -12.78
N LEU A 263 -1.96 -16.77 -13.93
CA LEU A 263 -1.68 -17.91 -14.83
C LEU A 263 -0.50 -18.76 -14.35
N LEU A 264 0.38 -18.22 -13.52
CA LEU A 264 1.57 -18.92 -13.04
C LEU A 264 1.30 -19.79 -11.81
N SER A 265 0.48 -19.33 -10.89
CA SER A 265 0.13 -20.05 -9.65
C SER A 265 -1.06 -19.39 -8.98
N GLU A 266 -1.92 -20.19 -8.32
CA GLU A 266 -3.04 -19.68 -7.50
C GLU A 266 -2.56 -18.83 -6.33
N ASN A 267 -1.39 -19.15 -5.75
CA ASN A 267 -0.79 -18.44 -4.63
C ASN A 267 0.25 -17.39 -5.04
N ALA A 268 0.54 -17.23 -6.33
CA ALA A 268 1.56 -16.28 -6.80
C ALA A 268 1.15 -14.82 -6.56
N LEU A 269 -0.13 -14.55 -6.33
CA LEU A 269 -0.62 -13.25 -5.94
C LEU A 269 -0.09 -12.84 -4.55
N PHE A 270 -0.20 -13.74 -3.56
CA PHE A 270 0.33 -13.52 -2.20
C PHE A 270 1.85 -13.46 -2.18
N ASP A 271 2.52 -14.33 -2.96
CA ASP A 271 3.96 -14.26 -3.16
C ASP A 271 4.40 -12.91 -3.76
N SER A 272 3.59 -12.34 -4.65
CA SER A 272 3.82 -10.99 -5.20
C SER A 272 3.67 -9.89 -4.14
N LEU A 273 2.70 -10.00 -3.23
CA LEU A 273 2.53 -9.06 -2.11
C LEU A 273 3.73 -9.11 -1.16
N THR A 274 4.22 -10.32 -0.88
CA THR A 274 5.44 -10.51 -0.07
C THR A 274 6.67 -9.92 -0.74
N ALA A 275 6.81 -10.11 -2.07
CA ALA A 275 7.87 -9.49 -2.86
C ALA A 275 7.82 -7.95 -2.82
N LEU A 276 6.62 -7.36 -2.73
CA LEU A 276 6.43 -5.91 -2.58
C LEU A 276 7.07 -5.39 -1.30
N SER A 277 6.96 -6.11 -0.19
CA SER A 277 7.55 -5.70 1.10
C SER A 277 9.06 -5.50 0.99
N LEU A 278 9.77 -6.34 0.22
CA LEU A 278 11.19 -6.17 -0.07
C LEU A 278 11.47 -4.85 -0.79
N LEU A 279 10.70 -4.54 -1.82
CA LEU A 279 10.87 -3.32 -2.61
C LEU A 279 10.53 -2.08 -1.79
N ILE A 280 9.49 -2.15 -0.95
CA ILE A 280 9.07 -1.07 -0.05
C ILE A 280 10.17 -0.81 0.98
N ALA A 281 10.68 -1.84 1.65
CA ALA A 281 11.77 -1.71 2.62
C ALA A 281 13.00 -1.04 1.98
N PHE A 282 13.35 -1.45 0.76
CA PHE A 282 14.48 -0.90 0.01
C PHE A 282 14.30 0.60 -0.27
N TYR A 283 13.20 1.03 -0.89
CA TYR A 283 13.07 2.44 -1.27
C TYR A 283 12.78 3.35 -0.07
N TYR A 284 12.10 2.87 0.97
CA TYR A 284 11.94 3.64 2.22
C TYR A 284 13.27 3.84 2.93
N ALA A 285 14.11 2.80 3.01
CA ALA A 285 15.45 2.92 3.58
C ALA A 285 16.30 3.96 2.81
N LEU A 286 16.28 3.91 1.48
CA LEU A 286 16.97 4.90 0.65
C LEU A 286 16.41 6.31 0.85
N THR A 287 15.09 6.45 0.98
CA THR A 287 14.43 7.75 1.21
C THR A 287 14.83 8.34 2.57
N GLY A 288 14.89 7.50 3.61
CA GLY A 288 15.37 7.90 4.94
C GLY A 288 16.81 8.40 4.93
N LEU A 289 17.72 7.67 4.26
CA LEU A 289 19.12 8.10 4.09
C LEU A 289 19.22 9.39 3.26
N ALA A 290 18.46 9.48 2.16
CA ALA A 290 18.42 10.67 1.32
C ALA A 290 17.95 11.90 2.10
N CYS A 291 16.94 11.76 2.96
CA CYS A 291 16.46 12.82 3.85
C CYS A 291 17.61 13.34 4.75
N ALA A 292 18.28 12.45 5.47
CA ALA A 292 19.38 12.83 6.37
C ALA A 292 20.54 13.50 5.63
N ILE A 293 20.90 13.01 4.44
CA ILE A 293 21.99 13.57 3.61
C ILE A 293 21.61 14.93 3.03
N TYR A 294 20.39 15.05 2.51
CA TYR A 294 19.89 16.28 1.87
C TYR A 294 19.81 17.43 2.88
N TYR A 295 19.20 17.16 4.04
CA TYR A 295 19.01 18.15 5.10
C TYR A 295 20.18 18.22 6.11
N ARG A 296 21.36 17.68 5.81
CA ARG A 296 22.52 17.64 6.74
C ARG A 296 22.89 19.01 7.34
N ARG A 297 22.62 20.10 6.61
CA ARG A 297 22.88 21.46 7.10
C ARG A 297 21.86 21.97 8.11
N GLU A 298 20.67 21.34 8.13
CA GLU A 298 19.61 21.67 9.08
C GLU A 298 19.78 20.92 10.42
N LEU A 299 20.53 19.82 10.44
CA LEU A 299 20.71 18.96 11.61
C LEU A 299 21.34 19.71 12.79
N THR A 300 22.24 20.64 12.52
CA THR A 300 22.96 21.41 13.54
C THR A 300 22.19 22.61 14.08
N LYS A 301 21.02 22.95 13.49
CA LYS A 301 20.25 24.14 13.89
C LYS A 301 19.44 23.96 15.17
N SER A 302 19.01 22.74 15.48
CA SER A 302 18.30 22.43 16.73
C SER A 302 18.37 20.94 17.08
N ALA A 303 18.24 20.61 18.37
CA ALA A 303 18.15 19.22 18.84
C ALA A 303 16.94 18.49 18.23
N LYS A 304 15.81 19.20 18.03
CA LYS A 304 14.63 18.66 17.35
C LYS A 304 14.94 18.24 15.90
N ASN A 305 15.63 19.10 15.15
CA ASN A 305 16.02 18.78 13.77
C ASN A 305 17.01 17.62 13.74
N PHE A 306 17.97 17.58 14.66
CA PHE A 306 18.92 16.47 14.77
C PHE A 306 18.20 15.13 14.98
N LEU A 307 17.23 15.08 15.88
CA LEU A 307 16.47 13.85 16.16
C LEU A 307 15.52 13.48 15.03
N LEU A 308 14.69 14.42 14.53
CA LEU A 308 13.62 14.11 13.58
C LEU A 308 14.09 14.01 12.13
N ILE A 309 15.12 14.75 11.73
CA ILE A 309 15.61 14.77 10.36
C ILE A 309 16.88 13.91 10.21
N GLY A 310 17.66 13.76 11.28
CA GLY A 310 18.89 12.97 11.30
C GLY A 310 18.69 11.57 11.85
N VAL A 311 18.58 11.47 13.17
CA VAL A 311 18.59 10.18 13.87
C VAL A 311 17.41 9.31 13.47
N GLY A 312 16.19 9.84 13.47
CA GLY A 312 14.98 9.08 13.12
C GLY A 312 15.07 8.41 11.76
N PRO A 313 15.28 9.17 10.65
CA PRO A 313 15.39 8.57 9.32
C PRO A 313 16.56 7.60 9.16
N VAL A 314 17.70 7.84 9.81
CA VAL A 314 18.85 6.92 9.74
C VAL A 314 18.57 5.63 10.50
N VAL A 315 18.00 5.70 11.70
CA VAL A 315 17.61 4.50 12.47
C VAL A 315 16.57 3.70 11.69
N GLY A 316 15.54 4.37 11.16
CA GLY A 316 14.54 3.71 10.30
C GLY A 316 15.18 3.05 9.08
N ALA A 317 16.10 3.72 8.41
CA ALA A 317 16.80 3.15 7.25
C ALA A 317 17.64 1.92 7.62
N VAL A 318 18.35 1.96 8.74
CA VAL A 318 19.16 0.82 9.23
C VAL A 318 18.27 -0.37 9.56
N LEU A 319 17.14 -0.14 10.25
CA LEU A 319 16.18 -1.20 10.57
C LEU A 319 15.57 -1.81 9.31
N LEU A 320 15.20 -0.99 8.33
CA LEU A 320 14.66 -1.47 7.06
C LEU A 320 15.68 -2.22 6.21
N PHE A 321 16.95 -1.81 6.21
CA PHE A 321 18.01 -2.57 5.54
C PHE A 321 18.29 -3.90 6.26
N TRP A 322 18.30 -3.91 7.58
CA TRP A 322 18.42 -5.16 8.34
C TRP A 322 17.26 -6.10 7.98
N LEU A 323 16.02 -5.60 8.04
CA LEU A 323 14.84 -6.39 7.68
C LEU A 323 14.89 -6.88 6.24
N LEU A 324 15.37 -6.06 5.29
CA LEU A 324 15.55 -6.46 3.90
C LEU A 324 16.50 -7.65 3.77
N VAL A 325 17.63 -7.63 4.50
CA VAL A 325 18.61 -8.74 4.48
C VAL A 325 17.99 -10.02 5.07
N GLU A 326 17.37 -9.92 6.22
CA GLU A 326 16.68 -11.06 6.85
C GLU A 326 15.58 -11.63 5.94
N SER A 327 14.80 -10.77 5.28
CA SER A 327 13.75 -11.19 4.35
C SER A 327 14.31 -11.91 3.12
N ILE A 328 15.45 -11.46 2.60
CA ILE A 328 16.13 -12.14 1.49
C ILE A 328 16.60 -13.54 1.94
N ILE A 329 17.12 -13.67 3.15
CA ILE A 329 17.57 -14.94 3.72
C ILE A 329 16.37 -15.88 3.92
N ASP A 330 15.29 -15.38 4.49
CA ASP A 330 14.06 -16.15 4.74
C ASP A 330 13.43 -16.63 3.42
N MET A 331 13.23 -15.74 2.44
CA MET A 331 12.66 -16.07 1.13
C MET A 331 13.61 -16.88 0.23
N SER A 332 14.87 -17.07 0.62
CA SER A 332 15.76 -18.01 -0.07
C SER A 332 15.36 -19.47 0.15
N ASN A 333 14.60 -19.77 1.22
CA ASN A 333 13.99 -21.07 1.43
C ASN A 333 12.57 -21.10 0.78
N PRO A 334 12.33 -21.98 -0.21
CA PRO A 334 11.02 -22.10 -0.86
C PRO A 334 9.86 -22.43 0.08
N GLU A 335 10.13 -23.18 1.14
CA GLU A 335 9.11 -23.59 2.12
C GLU A 335 8.49 -22.41 2.88
N ASN A 336 9.18 -21.26 2.91
CA ASN A 336 8.72 -20.04 3.56
C ASN A 336 7.86 -19.15 2.63
N SER A 337 7.58 -19.61 1.40
CA SER A 337 6.68 -18.91 0.46
C SER A 337 5.25 -19.43 0.58
N TYR A 338 4.27 -18.59 0.27
CA TYR A 338 2.86 -18.96 0.24
C TYR A 338 2.56 -20.11 -0.71
N SER A 339 3.24 -20.16 -1.86
CA SER A 339 3.08 -21.21 -2.84
C SER A 339 3.80 -22.51 -2.47
N GLY A 340 4.78 -22.48 -1.56
CA GLY A 340 5.62 -23.63 -1.21
C GLY A 340 6.45 -24.19 -2.38
N VAL A 341 6.47 -23.50 -3.53
CA VAL A 341 7.12 -23.94 -4.77
C VAL A 341 8.49 -23.27 -4.91
N ALA A 342 9.47 -24.02 -5.38
CA ALA A 342 10.79 -23.45 -5.69
C ALA A 342 10.85 -22.89 -7.12
N TRP A 343 11.17 -21.60 -7.27
CA TRP A 343 11.53 -20.99 -8.55
C TRP A 343 13.03 -20.71 -8.57
N LEU A 344 13.74 -21.30 -9.52
CA LEU A 344 15.20 -21.18 -9.61
C LEU A 344 15.95 -21.60 -8.33
N GLY A 345 15.33 -22.47 -7.51
CA GLY A 345 15.91 -22.97 -6.26
C GLY A 345 15.67 -22.09 -5.02
N VAL A 346 14.87 -21.02 -5.15
CA VAL A 346 14.48 -20.12 -4.04
C VAL A 346 12.98 -19.87 -4.06
N GLY A 347 12.44 -19.21 -3.02
CA GLY A 347 11.02 -18.86 -2.96
C GLY A 347 10.60 -17.85 -4.05
N PRO A 348 9.39 -17.98 -4.62
CA PRO A 348 8.87 -17.09 -5.65
C PRO A 348 8.90 -15.60 -5.27
N PRO A 349 8.63 -15.17 -4.01
CA PRO A 349 8.71 -13.77 -3.63
C PRO A 349 10.08 -13.14 -3.92
N LEU A 350 11.17 -13.87 -3.66
CA LEU A 350 12.51 -13.38 -3.92
C LEU A 350 12.77 -13.25 -5.43
N VAL A 351 12.35 -14.22 -6.22
CA VAL A 351 12.51 -14.18 -7.70
C VAL A 351 11.73 -13.00 -8.27
N ILE A 352 10.47 -12.81 -7.84
CA ILE A 352 9.61 -11.70 -8.26
C ILE A 352 10.23 -10.36 -7.87
N GLY A 353 10.65 -10.20 -6.61
CA GLY A 353 11.25 -8.98 -6.11
C GLY A 353 12.53 -8.60 -6.85
N VAL A 354 13.43 -9.55 -7.04
CA VAL A 354 14.68 -9.34 -7.80
C VAL A 354 14.39 -9.05 -9.26
N PHE A 355 13.48 -9.77 -9.91
CA PHE A 355 13.08 -9.52 -11.29
C PHE A 355 12.60 -8.08 -11.49
N ILE A 356 11.67 -7.61 -10.64
CA ILE A 356 11.11 -6.26 -10.73
C ILE A 356 12.19 -5.21 -10.48
N PHE A 357 13.06 -5.45 -9.49
CA PHE A 357 14.20 -4.57 -9.22
C PHE A 357 15.11 -4.45 -10.43
N LEU A 358 15.47 -5.57 -11.06
CA LEU A 358 16.33 -5.59 -12.25
C LEU A 358 15.66 -4.90 -13.44
N VAL A 359 14.35 -5.11 -13.66
CA VAL A 359 13.58 -4.38 -14.68
C VAL A 359 13.68 -2.86 -14.44
N GLY A 360 13.54 -2.44 -13.20
CA GLY A 360 13.70 -1.03 -12.82
C GLY A 360 15.10 -0.48 -13.12
N VAL A 361 16.14 -1.24 -12.79
CA VAL A 361 17.55 -0.86 -13.03
C VAL A 361 17.83 -0.81 -14.55
N VAL A 362 17.41 -1.81 -15.31
CA VAL A 362 17.57 -1.83 -16.76
C VAL A 362 16.86 -0.63 -17.41
N PHE A 363 15.64 -0.34 -16.98
CA PHE A 363 14.88 0.81 -17.45
C PHE A 363 15.60 2.13 -17.13
N MET A 364 16.12 2.26 -15.90
CA MET A 364 16.89 3.43 -15.47
C MET A 364 18.15 3.63 -16.33
N ILE A 365 18.91 2.56 -16.61
CA ILE A 365 20.12 2.61 -17.45
C ILE A 365 19.74 2.97 -18.88
N PHE A 366 18.73 2.29 -19.44
CA PHE A 366 18.21 2.59 -20.78
C PHE A 366 17.82 4.07 -20.91
N TRP A 367 17.06 4.59 -19.93
CA TRP A 367 16.60 5.97 -19.97
C TRP A 367 17.76 6.97 -19.81
N ARG A 368 18.75 6.65 -18.98
CA ARG A 368 19.97 7.47 -18.83
C ARG A 368 20.73 7.60 -20.15
N VAL A 369 20.79 6.55 -20.94
CA VAL A 369 21.46 6.54 -22.25
C VAL A 369 20.62 7.28 -23.29
N HIS A 370 19.29 7.13 -23.25
CA HIS A 370 18.36 7.69 -24.22
C HIS A 370 18.11 9.20 -24.01
N ASP A 371 17.89 9.62 -22.77
CA ASP A 371 17.68 11.02 -22.38
C ASP A 371 18.42 11.32 -21.06
N GLY A 372 19.67 11.77 -21.18
CA GLY A 372 20.54 12.01 -20.03
C GLY A 372 20.25 13.32 -19.26
N ARG A 373 19.26 14.11 -19.65
CA ARG A 373 18.99 15.44 -19.08
C ARG A 373 18.71 15.41 -17.58
N PHE A 374 17.90 14.48 -17.11
CA PHE A 374 17.64 14.29 -15.66
C PHE A 374 18.93 14.18 -14.83
N TRP A 375 19.93 13.49 -15.36
CA TRP A 375 21.19 13.22 -14.65
C TRP A 375 22.16 14.42 -14.68
N GLN A 376 21.88 15.44 -15.50
CA GLN A 376 22.65 16.66 -15.60
C GLN A 376 22.07 17.79 -14.75
N GLU A 377 20.84 17.64 -14.25
CA GLU A 377 20.19 18.61 -13.36
C GLU A 377 20.95 18.70 -12.03
N ARG A 378 21.23 19.92 -11.58
CA ARG A 378 21.85 20.16 -10.28
C ARG A 378 20.79 20.09 -9.19
N PRO A 379 20.97 19.27 -8.13
CA PRO A 379 20.05 19.26 -7.00
C PRO A 379 19.90 20.67 -6.39
N GLY A 380 18.68 21.14 -6.22
CA GLY A 380 18.40 22.41 -5.56
C GLY A 380 18.20 23.64 -6.48
N VAL A 381 18.33 23.48 -7.79
CA VAL A 381 17.84 24.50 -8.73
C VAL A 381 16.38 24.19 -8.99
N ALA A 382 15.47 25.02 -8.45
CA ALA A 382 14.05 24.93 -8.77
C ALA A 382 13.89 25.06 -10.28
N ASP A 383 13.22 24.09 -10.91
CA ASP A 383 12.87 24.19 -12.33
C ASP A 383 12.02 25.46 -12.51
N PRO A 384 12.44 26.42 -13.36
CA PRO A 384 11.70 27.66 -13.57
C PRO A 384 10.26 27.39 -14.05
N VAL A 385 9.98 26.22 -14.65
CA VAL A 385 8.63 25.80 -15.04
C VAL A 385 7.78 25.42 -13.84
N LEU A 386 8.37 24.83 -12.79
CA LEU A 386 7.68 24.51 -11.52
C LEU A 386 7.51 25.75 -10.65
N ALA A 387 8.46 26.68 -10.70
CA ALA A 387 8.36 27.97 -10.00
C ALA A 387 7.31 28.92 -10.64
N ALA A 388 7.09 28.82 -11.95
CA ALA A 388 6.11 29.65 -12.67
C ALA A 388 4.66 29.13 -12.52
N GLY A 389 4.44 27.88 -12.12
CA GLY A 389 3.09 27.30 -11.91
C GLY A 389 2.39 27.75 -10.62
N GLY A 390 3.08 28.51 -9.75
CA GLY A 390 2.55 28.97 -8.46
C GLY A 390 1.98 30.40 -8.42
N THR A 391 2.03 31.15 -9.52
CA THR A 391 1.40 32.47 -9.61
C THR A 391 0.18 32.38 -10.53
N HIS A 392 -1.01 32.14 -9.95
CA HIS A 392 -2.23 32.64 -10.55
C HIS A 392 -2.03 34.18 -10.71
N PRO A 393 -2.18 34.74 -11.89
CA PRO A 393 -2.36 36.17 -12.00
C PRO A 393 -3.69 36.50 -11.31
N THR A 394 -3.60 37.05 -10.10
CA THR A 394 -4.72 37.79 -9.52
C THR A 394 -5.04 38.89 -10.52
N GLY A 395 -6.17 38.71 -11.21
CA GLY A 395 -6.72 39.78 -12.04
C GLY A 395 -7.16 40.93 -11.15
N ASP A 396 -6.28 41.91 -11.00
CA ASP A 396 -6.59 43.25 -10.52
C ASP A 396 -5.55 44.22 -11.12
N GLU A 397 -5.68 44.46 -12.41
CA GLU A 397 -5.15 45.68 -13.07
C GLU A 397 -5.96 45.96 -14.34
N GLU A 398 -7.23 46.30 -14.16
CA GLU A 398 -7.99 47.10 -15.12
C GLU A 398 -8.79 48.19 -14.37
N THR A 399 -8.09 49.24 -13.94
CA THR A 399 -8.70 50.56 -13.84
C THR A 399 -7.57 51.60 -13.91
N GLY A 400 -7.44 52.28 -15.04
CA GLY A 400 -6.68 53.50 -15.08
C GLY A 400 -5.99 53.84 -16.42
N ARG A 401 -6.74 54.03 -17.47
CA ARG A 401 -6.76 55.20 -18.38
C ARG A 401 -7.37 54.85 -19.72
#